data_65255e26c994d55829404f345e03011e
#
_entry.id   65255e26c994d55829404f345e03011e
#
_cell.length_a   1.000
_cell.length_b   1.000
_cell.length_c   1.000
_cell.angle_alpha   90.00
_cell.angle_beta   90.00
_cell.angle_gamma   90.00
#
_symmetry.space_group_name_H-M   'P 1'
#
loop_
_entity.id
_entity.type
_entity.pdbx_description
1 polymer ?
#
loop_
_entity_poly.entity_id
_entity_poly.type
_entity_poly.pdbx_seq_one_letter_code
_entity_poly.pdbx_strand_id
1 'polypeptide(L)'
;MVKIPLFLVILTGALLCSWLPAMAKPKWYADAIWYQVFPERFCNGDRTNDPVRASLQDTWPYLIPADWQPSPWTSDWYELQTWEQDGRDFYVHAQLRRYGGDLQGILDKLDYLKKLGVNALYLNPIFESPSLHKYGATLYHHVDKHFGPAPAADLALFAKEDPADPATWKWSAADKLFLELIRQVHRRDMRIIIDGVFNHVGIPFWAFQKARSEGPASLYAKWFDIHRWDDPTTPEDEFEYRGWAGVKGLPEFRKNARGPHPEAKRHMHAIVKRWMDPNGDGDPSDGIDGWRLDVAAEVPIAFWHELRGWVTEINPDAYLVGEIWWEDYRSHKLKNAGPWLEKAFDGVMNYRFTDAVLRFANEEHEPTPAVEFLDSLKRIEDDYGYSKVLEIQNLLDSHDVARLGSVVMNPEARLDHDANVKGKPDYRTGPPHKEARQKLKFMAALQFLLPGAPYIYYGSEAGMWGADDPDCRKPMLWPNTIYDDETFLPTQEKTSPVKVAFDVELHKFYQALCSLRRNRAVWRRGNFQILSTGERWFAFSRKLGTEGAIVVVNAGKSSLRVPASRFISDGNTAYSLISPTHPRGVEPAADLIVDPLGIVILQSK
;
A
#
# COMPACT_ATOMS: atom_id res chain seq x y z
N MET A 1 56.45 -28.25 69.45
CA MET A 1 56.23 -28.72 68.07
C MET A 1 54.71 -28.76 67.83
N VAL A 2 54.19 -27.71 67.22
CA VAL A 2 52.76 -27.59 66.93
C VAL A 2 52.60 -27.75 65.45
N LYS A 3 51.84 -28.75 64.98
CA LYS A 3 51.52 -29.01 63.56
C LYS A 3 50.34 -28.14 63.19
N ILE A 4 50.54 -27.29 62.13
CA ILE A 4 49.49 -26.52 61.49
C ILE A 4 48.95 -27.34 60.28
N PRO A 5 47.61 -27.56 60.14
CA PRO A 5 47.09 -28.23 58.98
C PRO A 5 46.85 -27.22 57.82
N LEU A 6 47.28 -27.62 56.63
CA LEU A 6 47.12 -26.91 55.35
C LEU A 6 45.64 -27.04 54.86
N PHE A 7 44.92 -25.95 54.85
CA PHE A 7 43.58 -25.92 54.26
C PHE A 7 43.71 -25.70 52.74
N LEU A 8 43.22 -26.67 51.95
CA LEU A 8 43.11 -26.63 50.50
C LEU A 8 41.81 -25.87 50.13
N VAL A 9 41.95 -24.67 49.60
CA VAL A 9 40.79 -23.90 49.06
C VAL A 9 40.55 -24.33 47.62
N ILE A 10 39.48 -25.09 47.39
CA ILE A 10 38.99 -25.42 46.05
C ILE A 10 38.13 -24.23 45.56
N LEU A 11 38.67 -23.44 44.64
CA LEU A 11 37.90 -22.43 43.90
C LEU A 11 37.03 -23.13 42.85
N THR A 12 35.75 -23.30 43.12
CA THR A 12 34.75 -23.67 42.14
C THR A 12 34.41 -22.43 41.30
N GLY A 13 35.03 -22.31 40.14
CA GLY A 13 34.68 -21.33 39.12
C GLY A 13 33.29 -21.66 38.55
N ALA A 14 32.24 -20.96 39.00
CA ALA A 14 30.95 -20.98 38.37
C ALA A 14 31.06 -20.25 37.03
N LEU A 15 31.05 -20.99 35.92
CA LEU A 15 30.82 -20.45 34.60
C LEU A 15 29.40 -19.87 34.56
N LEU A 16 29.27 -18.57 34.78
CA LEU A 16 28.08 -17.80 34.40
C LEU A 16 28.01 -17.76 32.84
N CYS A 17 27.39 -18.78 32.28
CA CYS A 17 26.90 -18.70 30.90
C CYS A 17 25.81 -17.64 30.90
N SER A 18 26.16 -16.41 30.57
CA SER A 18 25.18 -15.35 30.26
C SER A 18 24.39 -15.80 29.05
N TRP A 19 23.16 -16.26 29.30
CA TRP A 19 22.16 -16.41 28.26
C TRP A 19 21.85 -15.01 27.73
N LEU A 20 22.55 -14.57 26.69
CA LEU A 20 22.03 -13.53 25.84
C LEU A 20 20.76 -14.10 25.19
N PRO A 21 19.61 -13.46 25.35
CA PRO A 21 18.43 -13.89 24.62
C PRO A 21 18.80 -13.94 23.14
N ALA A 22 18.59 -15.10 22.51
CA ALA A 22 18.77 -15.23 21.07
C ALA A 22 17.94 -14.12 20.44
N MET A 23 18.59 -13.17 19.77
CA MET A 23 17.87 -12.11 19.06
C MET A 23 16.90 -12.79 18.12
N ALA A 24 15.61 -12.54 18.28
CA ALA A 24 14.57 -13.10 17.42
C ALA A 24 14.98 -12.88 15.95
N LYS A 25 14.87 -13.94 15.16
CA LYS A 25 15.22 -13.88 13.73
C LYS A 25 14.42 -12.74 13.10
N PRO A 26 15.07 -11.78 12.43
CA PRO A 26 14.36 -10.64 11.86
C PRO A 26 13.28 -11.12 10.92
N LYS A 27 12.09 -10.56 11.05
CA LYS A 27 10.94 -10.89 10.19
C LYS A 27 11.20 -10.40 8.76
N TRP A 28 10.70 -11.14 7.75
CA TRP A 28 10.95 -10.88 6.33
C TRP A 28 10.45 -9.50 5.89
N TYR A 29 9.41 -8.99 6.50
CA TYR A 29 8.79 -7.72 6.12
C TYR A 29 9.62 -6.47 6.49
N ALA A 30 10.58 -6.57 7.42
CA ALA A 30 11.59 -5.53 7.60
C ALA A 30 12.54 -5.41 6.38
N ASP A 31 12.68 -6.49 5.61
CA ASP A 31 13.47 -6.52 4.37
C ASP A 31 12.64 -6.21 3.12
N ALA A 32 11.35 -5.98 3.25
CA ALA A 32 10.46 -5.78 2.14
C ALA A 32 10.72 -4.43 1.43
N ILE A 33 10.58 -4.48 0.10
CA ILE A 33 10.32 -3.35 -0.77
C ILE A 33 8.97 -3.65 -1.39
N TRP A 34 7.95 -2.95 -0.93
CA TRP A 34 6.57 -3.18 -1.30
C TRP A 34 6.24 -2.59 -2.67
N TYR A 35 5.37 -3.27 -3.39
CA TYR A 35 4.76 -2.77 -4.62
C TYR A 35 3.26 -3.03 -4.57
N GLN A 36 2.47 -1.96 -4.57
CA GLN A 36 1.02 -2.03 -4.61
C GLN A 36 0.55 -2.20 -6.04
N VAL A 37 -0.30 -3.18 -6.27
CA VAL A 37 -0.96 -3.45 -7.55
C VAL A 37 -2.45 -3.20 -7.41
N PHE A 38 -3.00 -2.38 -8.28
CA PHE A 38 -4.44 -2.25 -8.50
C PHE A 38 -4.81 -3.13 -9.71
N PRO A 39 -5.33 -4.37 -9.52
CA PRO A 39 -5.39 -5.38 -10.58
C PRO A 39 -6.07 -4.89 -11.86
N GLU A 40 -7.25 -4.27 -11.74
CA GLU A 40 -8.06 -3.77 -12.85
C GLU A 40 -7.33 -2.70 -13.71
N ARG A 41 -6.29 -2.05 -13.16
CA ARG A 41 -5.54 -0.95 -13.79
C ARG A 41 -4.07 -1.28 -14.05
N PHE A 42 -3.63 -2.50 -13.75
CA PHE A 42 -2.21 -2.86 -13.83
C PHE A 42 -1.81 -3.39 -15.22
N CYS A 43 -2.44 -4.46 -15.68
CA CYS A 43 -2.19 -5.01 -17.00
C CYS A 43 -3.33 -5.93 -17.42
N ASN A 44 -3.85 -5.75 -18.65
CA ASN A 44 -4.79 -6.68 -19.25
C ASN A 44 -4.00 -7.80 -19.95
N GLY A 45 -4.00 -8.99 -19.38
CA GLY A 45 -3.29 -10.16 -19.90
C GLY A 45 -4.16 -11.06 -20.76
N ASP A 46 -5.48 -11.04 -20.55
CA ASP A 46 -6.45 -11.85 -21.28
C ASP A 46 -7.70 -11.04 -21.63
N ARG A 47 -7.75 -10.51 -22.83
CA ARG A 47 -8.92 -9.73 -23.29
C ARG A 47 -10.22 -10.53 -23.42
N THR A 48 -10.17 -11.84 -23.32
CA THR A 48 -11.38 -12.69 -23.41
C THR A 48 -12.19 -12.69 -22.12
N ASN A 49 -11.58 -12.22 -21.02
CA ASN A 49 -12.22 -12.09 -19.71
C ASN A 49 -12.67 -10.64 -19.39
N ASP A 50 -12.48 -9.70 -20.32
CA ASP A 50 -12.84 -8.29 -20.10
C ASP A 50 -14.27 -8.14 -19.57
N PRO A 51 -14.50 -7.22 -18.63
CA PRO A 51 -15.83 -6.95 -18.09
C PRO A 51 -16.85 -6.60 -19.19
N VAL A 52 -18.07 -7.08 -19.01
CA VAL A 52 -19.20 -6.77 -19.88
C VAL A 52 -20.19 -5.87 -19.13
N ARG A 53 -21.06 -5.17 -19.85
CA ARG A 53 -22.06 -4.26 -19.25
C ARG A 53 -22.83 -4.90 -18.09
N ALA A 54 -23.22 -6.16 -18.22
CA ALA A 54 -23.98 -6.88 -17.20
C ALA A 54 -23.18 -7.08 -15.88
N SER A 55 -21.85 -7.11 -15.93
CA SER A 55 -21.00 -7.27 -14.73
C SER A 55 -20.88 -6.01 -13.88
N LEU A 56 -21.40 -4.86 -14.37
CA LEU A 56 -21.44 -3.61 -13.63
C LEU A 56 -22.76 -3.40 -12.87
N GLN A 57 -23.71 -4.33 -12.98
CA GLN A 57 -24.96 -4.23 -12.24
C GLN A 57 -24.70 -4.06 -10.74
N ASP A 58 -25.49 -3.23 -10.08
CA ASP A 58 -25.35 -2.87 -8.66
C ASP A 58 -24.07 -2.07 -8.31
N THR A 59 -23.38 -1.53 -9.30
CA THR A 59 -22.29 -0.56 -9.11
C THR A 59 -22.84 0.88 -9.17
N TRP A 60 -22.37 1.73 -8.26
CA TRP A 60 -22.63 3.18 -8.36
C TRP A 60 -22.08 3.70 -9.71
N PRO A 61 -22.80 4.54 -10.45
CA PRO A 61 -24.02 5.29 -10.11
C PRO A 61 -25.34 4.55 -10.39
N TYR A 62 -25.35 3.24 -10.53
CA TYR A 62 -26.49 2.33 -10.75
C TYR A 62 -27.19 2.49 -12.13
N LEU A 63 -26.83 3.50 -12.90
CA LEU A 63 -27.30 3.72 -14.26
C LEU A 63 -26.14 3.50 -15.25
N ILE A 64 -26.12 2.33 -15.89
CA ILE A 64 -25.08 1.93 -16.84
C ILE A 64 -25.60 2.19 -18.25
N PRO A 65 -24.88 3.01 -19.09
CA PRO A 65 -25.26 3.25 -20.48
C PRO A 65 -25.48 1.96 -21.26
N ALA A 66 -26.45 2.00 -22.20
CA ALA A 66 -26.79 0.81 -23.00
C ALA A 66 -25.67 0.35 -23.93
N ASP A 67 -24.88 1.29 -24.41
CA ASP A 67 -23.74 1.14 -25.31
C ASP A 67 -22.39 1.09 -24.57
N TRP A 68 -22.41 0.88 -23.25
CA TRP A 68 -21.20 0.76 -22.44
C TRP A 68 -20.25 -0.31 -22.98
N GLN A 69 -18.96 0.01 -23.04
CA GLN A 69 -17.87 -0.87 -23.44
C GLN A 69 -16.64 -0.68 -22.53
N PRO A 70 -15.75 -1.68 -22.41
CA PRO A 70 -14.46 -1.51 -21.75
C PRO A 70 -13.67 -0.35 -22.34
N SER A 71 -12.97 0.39 -21.49
CA SER A 71 -12.21 1.55 -21.87
C SER A 71 -10.89 1.15 -22.54
N PRO A 72 -10.47 1.81 -23.63
CA PRO A 72 -9.18 1.55 -24.25
C PRO A 72 -8.03 1.87 -23.29
N TRP A 73 -7.07 0.95 -23.16
CA TRP A 73 -5.94 1.07 -22.23
C TRP A 73 -5.07 2.32 -22.47
N THR A 74 -4.99 2.77 -23.72
CA THR A 74 -4.07 3.83 -24.16
C THR A 74 -4.75 5.18 -24.40
N SER A 75 -6.07 5.28 -24.19
CA SER A 75 -6.82 6.52 -24.45
C SER A 75 -6.45 7.65 -23.48
N ASP A 76 -6.65 8.88 -23.92
CA ASP A 76 -6.64 10.07 -23.04
C ASP A 76 -7.57 9.83 -21.85
N TRP A 77 -7.03 10.01 -20.63
CA TRP A 77 -7.78 9.73 -19.41
C TRP A 77 -8.99 10.63 -19.24
N TYR A 78 -8.90 11.90 -19.63
CA TYR A 78 -9.98 12.87 -19.44
C TYR A 78 -10.92 12.99 -20.63
N GLU A 79 -10.58 12.42 -21.80
CA GLU A 79 -11.49 12.41 -22.94
C GLU A 79 -12.69 11.51 -22.68
N LEU A 80 -13.91 12.06 -22.86
CA LEU A 80 -15.15 11.29 -22.74
C LEU A 80 -15.28 10.30 -23.90
N GLN A 81 -15.49 9.05 -23.57
CA GLN A 81 -15.78 7.99 -24.52
C GLN A 81 -17.19 8.15 -25.10
N THR A 82 -17.51 7.46 -26.20
CA THR A 82 -18.81 7.57 -26.86
C THR A 82 -19.98 7.34 -25.90
N TRP A 83 -19.89 6.31 -25.04
CA TRP A 83 -20.94 5.97 -24.08
C TRP A 83 -21.01 6.91 -22.85
N GLU A 84 -20.06 7.83 -22.70
CA GLU A 84 -20.00 8.81 -21.62
C GLU A 84 -20.62 10.17 -21.99
N GLN A 85 -21.09 10.33 -23.24
CA GLN A 85 -21.63 11.61 -23.74
C GLN A 85 -23.12 11.79 -23.40
N ASP A 86 -23.50 11.52 -22.16
CA ASP A 86 -24.88 11.63 -21.67
C ASP A 86 -25.13 12.85 -20.77
N GLY A 87 -24.13 13.74 -20.65
CA GLY A 87 -24.21 14.98 -19.88
C GLY A 87 -23.92 14.84 -18.39
N ARG A 88 -23.59 13.66 -17.91
CA ARG A 88 -23.11 13.45 -16.53
C ARG A 88 -21.66 13.92 -16.37
N ASP A 89 -21.28 14.19 -15.11
CA ASP A 89 -19.93 14.57 -14.74
C ASP A 89 -18.91 13.46 -15.07
N PHE A 90 -17.70 13.83 -15.49
CA PHE A 90 -16.60 12.91 -15.81
C PHE A 90 -16.35 11.90 -14.67
N TYR A 91 -16.35 12.35 -13.42
CA TYR A 91 -16.07 11.49 -12.28
C TYR A 91 -17.16 10.46 -11.99
N VAL A 92 -18.38 10.70 -12.48
CA VAL A 92 -19.45 9.68 -12.48
C VAL A 92 -19.14 8.57 -13.48
N HIS A 93 -18.68 8.94 -14.67
CA HIS A 93 -18.28 7.98 -15.70
C HIS A 93 -17.01 7.21 -15.35
N ALA A 94 -16.02 7.88 -14.73
CA ALA A 94 -14.78 7.25 -14.29
C ALA A 94 -15.00 6.05 -13.37
N GLN A 95 -16.09 6.05 -12.58
CA GLN A 95 -16.48 4.91 -11.74
C GLN A 95 -17.01 3.71 -12.56
N LEU A 96 -17.47 3.94 -13.78
CA LEU A 96 -17.94 2.89 -14.69
C LEU A 96 -16.85 2.38 -15.61
N ARG A 97 -15.73 3.08 -15.76
CA ARG A 97 -14.62 2.67 -16.64
C ARG A 97 -14.00 1.37 -16.16
N ARG A 98 -13.85 0.43 -17.08
CA ARG A 98 -13.11 -0.83 -16.89
C ARG A 98 -12.06 -0.95 -17.97
N TYR A 99 -10.84 -1.29 -17.60
CA TYR A 99 -9.71 -1.45 -18.53
C TYR A 99 -9.31 -2.93 -18.68
N GLY A 100 -9.94 -3.83 -17.92
CA GLY A 100 -9.73 -5.26 -18.05
C GLY A 100 -8.40 -5.77 -17.50
N GLY A 101 -7.75 -5.04 -16.61
CA GLY A 101 -6.60 -5.58 -15.90
C GLY A 101 -6.96 -6.81 -15.08
N ASP A 102 -6.10 -7.84 -15.09
CA ASP A 102 -6.40 -9.17 -14.59
C ASP A 102 -5.19 -9.88 -13.96
N LEU A 103 -5.39 -11.09 -13.43
CA LEU A 103 -4.33 -11.90 -12.82
C LEU A 103 -3.31 -12.41 -13.85
N GLN A 104 -3.72 -12.65 -15.09
CA GLN A 104 -2.79 -13.04 -16.16
C GLN A 104 -1.82 -11.88 -16.46
N GLY A 105 -2.34 -10.64 -16.52
CA GLY A 105 -1.50 -9.46 -16.69
C GLY A 105 -0.50 -9.26 -15.55
N ILE A 106 -0.88 -9.57 -14.31
CA ILE A 106 0.06 -9.55 -13.17
C ILE A 106 1.13 -10.63 -13.34
N LEU A 107 0.75 -11.86 -13.70
CA LEU A 107 1.67 -12.96 -13.99
C LEU A 107 2.70 -12.59 -15.06
N ASP A 108 2.25 -12.00 -16.16
CA ASP A 108 3.09 -11.58 -17.29
C ASP A 108 4.11 -10.49 -16.89
N LYS A 109 3.83 -9.75 -15.81
CA LYS A 109 4.67 -8.64 -15.33
C LYS A 109 5.52 -8.99 -14.11
N LEU A 110 5.49 -10.21 -13.60
CA LEU A 110 6.32 -10.61 -12.45
C LEU A 110 7.82 -10.41 -12.68
N ASP A 111 8.30 -10.66 -13.89
CA ASP A 111 9.72 -10.45 -14.22
C ASP A 111 10.10 -8.96 -14.30
N TYR A 112 9.17 -8.09 -14.71
CA TYR A 112 9.35 -6.64 -14.63
C TYR A 112 9.48 -6.21 -13.16
N LEU A 113 8.60 -6.68 -12.29
CA LEU A 113 8.62 -6.37 -10.85
C LEU A 113 9.91 -6.89 -10.18
N LYS A 114 10.32 -8.12 -10.50
CA LYS A 114 11.58 -8.68 -10.01
C LYS A 114 12.80 -7.87 -10.48
N LYS A 115 12.82 -7.41 -11.74
CA LYS A 115 13.89 -6.56 -12.30
C LYS A 115 13.89 -5.16 -11.71
N LEU A 116 12.74 -4.60 -11.38
CA LEU A 116 12.63 -3.34 -10.64
C LEU A 116 13.31 -3.47 -9.27
N GLY A 117 13.28 -4.65 -8.69
CA GLY A 117 13.96 -4.99 -7.44
C GLY A 117 13.01 -5.08 -6.24
N VAL A 118 11.69 -5.04 -6.44
CA VAL A 118 10.70 -5.29 -5.38
C VAL A 118 10.69 -6.77 -4.98
N ASN A 119 10.28 -7.06 -3.76
CA ASN A 119 10.22 -8.42 -3.23
C ASN A 119 8.96 -8.71 -2.40
N ALA A 120 8.04 -7.76 -2.34
CA ALA A 120 6.75 -7.94 -1.69
C ALA A 120 5.66 -7.24 -2.49
N LEU A 121 4.58 -7.96 -2.78
CA LEU A 121 3.42 -7.46 -3.50
C LEU A 121 2.26 -7.26 -2.52
N TYR A 122 1.55 -6.16 -2.68
CA TYR A 122 0.24 -5.95 -2.08
C TYR A 122 -0.78 -5.76 -3.21
N LEU A 123 -1.77 -6.63 -3.29
CA LEU A 123 -2.87 -6.50 -4.23
C LEU A 123 -4.05 -5.79 -3.55
N ASN A 124 -4.55 -4.72 -4.16
CA ASN A 124 -5.87 -4.18 -3.86
C ASN A 124 -6.93 -5.28 -3.98
N PRO A 125 -8.16 -5.11 -3.47
CA PRO A 125 -9.13 -6.19 -3.37
C PRO A 125 -9.29 -6.99 -4.67
N ILE A 126 -9.29 -8.31 -4.55
CA ILE A 126 -9.40 -9.24 -5.69
C ILE A 126 -10.70 -10.03 -5.70
N PHE A 127 -11.50 -9.94 -4.64
CA PHE A 127 -12.70 -10.77 -4.47
C PHE A 127 -13.83 -10.35 -5.42
N GLU A 128 -14.74 -11.28 -5.70
CA GLU A 128 -15.91 -11.03 -6.56
C GLU A 128 -16.65 -9.77 -6.13
N SER A 129 -16.78 -8.81 -7.04
CA SER A 129 -17.41 -7.51 -6.80
C SER A 129 -17.74 -6.80 -8.11
N PRO A 130 -18.89 -6.14 -8.24
CA PRO A 130 -19.23 -5.38 -9.43
C PRO A 130 -18.44 -4.06 -9.57
N SER A 131 -17.91 -3.51 -8.47
CA SER A 131 -17.17 -2.25 -8.49
C SER A 131 -15.77 -2.39 -9.11
N LEU A 132 -15.24 -1.33 -9.71
CA LEU A 132 -13.89 -1.31 -10.28
C LEU A 132 -12.80 -1.57 -9.22
N HIS A 133 -13.00 -1.06 -8.00
CA HIS A 133 -12.03 -1.12 -6.90
C HIS A 133 -12.17 -2.38 -6.03
N LYS A 134 -13.26 -3.15 -6.19
CA LYS A 134 -13.55 -4.40 -5.47
C LYS A 134 -13.69 -4.28 -3.94
N TYR A 135 -13.76 -3.08 -3.36
CA TYR A 135 -14.00 -2.89 -1.92
C TYR A 135 -15.42 -3.29 -1.49
N GLY A 136 -16.38 -3.36 -2.40
CA GLY A 136 -17.70 -3.93 -2.15
C GLY A 136 -17.75 -5.41 -2.49
N ALA A 137 -17.06 -6.28 -1.75
CA ALA A 137 -17.05 -7.71 -2.02
C ALA A 137 -18.43 -8.35 -1.89
N THR A 138 -18.73 -9.31 -2.77
CA THR A 138 -19.97 -10.09 -2.78
C THR A 138 -19.73 -11.55 -2.38
N LEU A 139 -18.55 -12.08 -2.70
CA LEU A 139 -18.08 -13.42 -2.34
C LEU A 139 -16.60 -13.35 -1.97
N TYR A 140 -16.27 -13.41 -0.68
CA TYR A 140 -14.86 -13.37 -0.23
C TYR A 140 -14.09 -14.67 -0.47
N HIS A 141 -14.79 -15.77 -0.73
CA HIS A 141 -14.17 -17.07 -0.99
C HIS A 141 -13.86 -17.30 -2.46
N HIS A 142 -14.14 -16.30 -3.32
CA HIS A 142 -13.80 -16.30 -4.74
C HIS A 142 -13.11 -15.01 -5.17
N VAL A 143 -12.13 -15.17 -6.04
CA VAL A 143 -11.57 -14.08 -6.84
C VAL A 143 -12.62 -13.64 -7.87
N ASP A 144 -12.63 -12.36 -8.20
CA ASP A 144 -13.52 -11.81 -9.24
C ASP A 144 -13.35 -12.59 -10.55
N LYS A 145 -14.47 -13.01 -11.11
CA LYS A 145 -14.50 -13.85 -12.34
C LYS A 145 -13.80 -13.19 -13.52
N HIS A 146 -13.82 -11.84 -13.62
CA HIS A 146 -13.15 -11.09 -14.68
C HIS A 146 -11.63 -10.94 -14.46
N PHE A 147 -11.11 -11.39 -13.31
CA PHE A 147 -9.67 -11.53 -13.10
C PHE A 147 -9.14 -12.91 -13.53
N GLY A 148 -10.01 -13.83 -13.90
CA GLY A 148 -9.68 -15.18 -14.32
C GLY A 148 -10.12 -15.52 -15.75
N PRO A 149 -9.68 -16.66 -16.29
CA PRO A 149 -9.80 -16.98 -17.72
C PRO A 149 -11.20 -17.47 -18.15
N ALA A 150 -12.16 -17.68 -17.23
CA ALA A 150 -13.44 -18.31 -17.57
C ALA A 150 -14.64 -17.68 -16.82
N PRO A 151 -14.95 -16.38 -17.01
CA PRO A 151 -15.95 -15.66 -16.23
C PRO A 151 -17.34 -16.30 -16.20
N ALA A 152 -17.81 -16.83 -17.34
CA ALA A 152 -19.12 -17.46 -17.44
C ALA A 152 -19.18 -18.82 -16.69
N ALA A 153 -18.10 -19.60 -16.72
CA ALA A 153 -18.02 -20.87 -15.99
C ALA A 153 -17.93 -20.62 -14.47
N ASP A 154 -17.17 -19.62 -14.06
CA ASP A 154 -17.04 -19.22 -12.66
C ASP A 154 -18.36 -18.72 -12.10
N LEU A 155 -19.09 -17.87 -12.82
CA LEU A 155 -20.44 -17.44 -12.43
C LEU A 155 -21.41 -18.61 -12.27
N ALA A 156 -21.36 -19.60 -13.20
CA ALA A 156 -22.18 -20.81 -13.11
C ALA A 156 -21.78 -21.74 -11.97
N LEU A 157 -20.53 -21.67 -11.51
CA LEU A 157 -20.03 -22.39 -10.33
C LEU A 157 -20.56 -21.70 -9.05
N PHE A 158 -20.42 -20.38 -8.92
CA PHE A 158 -20.89 -19.60 -7.78
C PHE A 158 -22.38 -19.82 -7.50
N ALA A 159 -23.19 -19.93 -8.56
CA ALA A 159 -24.63 -20.17 -8.44
C ALA A 159 -25.01 -21.54 -7.85
N LYS A 160 -24.07 -22.48 -7.76
CA LYS A 160 -24.30 -23.86 -7.26
C LYS A 160 -23.81 -24.06 -5.83
N GLU A 161 -23.12 -23.09 -5.26
CA GLU A 161 -22.59 -23.15 -3.91
C GLU A 161 -23.55 -22.54 -2.90
N ASP A 162 -23.46 -22.97 -1.64
CA ASP A 162 -23.99 -22.21 -0.52
C ASP A 162 -22.85 -21.37 0.06
N PRO A 163 -22.85 -20.05 -0.14
CA PRO A 163 -21.79 -19.19 0.39
C PRO A 163 -21.64 -19.23 1.91
N ALA A 164 -22.68 -19.69 2.63
CA ALA A 164 -22.65 -19.82 4.08
C ALA A 164 -21.94 -21.10 4.55
N ASP A 165 -21.82 -22.11 3.68
CA ASP A 165 -21.22 -23.40 4.01
C ASP A 165 -19.89 -23.62 3.30
N PRO A 166 -18.74 -23.46 3.99
CA PRO A 166 -17.41 -23.68 3.41
C PRO A 166 -17.20 -25.06 2.79
N ALA A 167 -17.97 -26.09 3.17
CA ALA A 167 -17.86 -27.43 2.61
C ALA A 167 -18.36 -27.49 1.15
N THR A 168 -19.17 -26.53 0.71
CA THR A 168 -19.68 -26.43 -0.66
C THR A 168 -18.75 -25.68 -1.60
N TRP A 169 -17.80 -24.89 -1.07
CA TRP A 169 -16.92 -24.03 -1.86
C TRP A 169 -15.99 -24.83 -2.75
N LYS A 170 -15.94 -24.47 -4.01
CA LYS A 170 -15.03 -25.04 -5.01
C LYS A 170 -13.99 -23.99 -5.43
N TRP A 171 -12.95 -24.44 -6.08
CA TRP A 171 -11.96 -23.56 -6.68
C TRP A 171 -12.40 -23.20 -8.10
N SER A 172 -12.74 -21.93 -8.33
CA SER A 172 -13.07 -21.41 -9.66
C SER A 172 -11.83 -21.36 -10.57
N ALA A 173 -11.99 -20.99 -11.83
CA ALA A 173 -10.85 -20.78 -12.72
C ALA A 173 -10.03 -19.57 -12.29
N ALA A 174 -10.69 -18.49 -11.85
CA ALA A 174 -10.02 -17.30 -11.32
C ALA A 174 -9.25 -17.62 -10.03
N ASP A 175 -9.83 -18.37 -9.10
CA ASP A 175 -9.14 -18.81 -7.87
C ASP A 175 -7.88 -19.60 -8.19
N LYS A 176 -7.97 -20.57 -9.10
CA LYS A 176 -6.82 -21.40 -9.51
C LYS A 176 -5.70 -20.57 -10.14
N LEU A 177 -6.06 -19.56 -10.94
CA LEU A 177 -5.09 -18.64 -11.50
C LEU A 177 -4.42 -17.79 -10.41
N PHE A 178 -5.16 -17.41 -9.36
CA PHE A 178 -4.59 -16.70 -8.22
C PHE A 178 -3.63 -17.60 -7.42
N LEU A 179 -3.97 -18.87 -7.18
CA LEU A 179 -3.04 -19.82 -6.55
C LEU A 179 -1.77 -20.02 -7.40
N GLU A 180 -1.89 -20.02 -8.73
CA GLU A 180 -0.72 -20.03 -9.62
C GLU A 180 0.09 -18.74 -9.49
N LEU A 181 -0.55 -17.58 -9.36
CA LEU A 181 0.14 -16.31 -9.12
C LEU A 181 0.95 -16.37 -7.82
N ILE A 182 0.36 -16.84 -6.71
CA ILE A 182 1.07 -17.03 -5.43
C ILE A 182 2.31 -17.90 -5.65
N ARG A 183 2.15 -19.05 -6.28
CA ARG A 183 3.25 -19.96 -6.57
C ARG A 183 4.36 -19.32 -7.41
N GLN A 184 4.02 -18.50 -8.42
CA GLN A 184 4.99 -17.81 -9.27
C GLN A 184 5.69 -16.66 -8.54
N VAL A 185 5.01 -15.98 -7.62
CA VAL A 185 5.59 -14.96 -6.73
C VAL A 185 6.62 -15.62 -5.81
N HIS A 186 6.25 -16.71 -5.13
CA HIS A 186 7.13 -17.44 -4.21
C HIS A 186 8.36 -18.03 -4.93
N ARG A 187 8.20 -18.58 -6.16
CA ARG A 187 9.33 -19.04 -6.98
C ARG A 187 10.37 -17.96 -7.32
N ARG A 188 9.97 -16.70 -7.22
CA ARG A 188 10.86 -15.55 -7.43
C ARG A 188 11.43 -14.98 -6.13
N ASP A 189 11.30 -15.70 -5.00
CA ASP A 189 11.65 -15.22 -3.66
C ASP A 189 10.96 -13.88 -3.33
N MET A 190 9.72 -13.76 -3.73
CA MET A 190 8.85 -12.62 -3.42
C MET A 190 7.72 -13.05 -2.50
N ARG A 191 7.06 -12.10 -1.86
CA ARG A 191 5.92 -12.29 -0.98
C ARG A 191 4.69 -11.61 -1.55
N ILE A 192 3.50 -12.08 -1.14
CA ILE A 192 2.23 -11.52 -1.60
C ILE A 192 1.22 -11.43 -0.45
N ILE A 193 0.65 -10.24 -0.28
CA ILE A 193 -0.49 -10.01 0.60
C ILE A 193 -1.66 -9.46 -0.20
N ILE A 194 -2.88 -9.67 0.31
CA ILE A 194 -4.11 -9.17 -0.30
C ILE A 194 -4.91 -8.31 0.67
N ASP A 195 -5.89 -7.58 0.15
CA ASP A 195 -6.74 -6.70 0.93
C ASP A 195 -7.87 -7.47 1.62
N GLY A 196 -7.99 -7.31 2.93
CA GLY A 196 -9.04 -7.86 3.76
C GLY A 196 -10.05 -6.78 4.16
N VAL A 197 -11.14 -6.68 3.39
CA VAL A 197 -12.22 -5.71 3.62
C VAL A 197 -13.25 -6.31 4.57
N PHE A 198 -13.01 -6.23 5.89
CA PHE A 198 -13.87 -6.87 6.91
C PHE A 198 -14.77 -5.87 7.67
N ASN A 199 -14.82 -4.62 7.21
CA ASN A 199 -15.69 -3.59 7.78
C ASN A 199 -17.07 -3.55 7.12
N HIS A 200 -17.14 -3.73 5.80
CA HIS A 200 -18.33 -3.59 4.96
C HIS A 200 -18.32 -4.57 3.79
N VAL A 201 -19.41 -4.62 3.04
CA VAL A 201 -19.61 -5.50 1.88
C VAL A 201 -20.24 -4.73 0.72
N GLY A 202 -20.35 -5.34 -0.45
CA GLY A 202 -21.19 -4.82 -1.54
C GLY A 202 -22.67 -5.13 -1.34
N ILE A 203 -23.54 -4.35 -1.98
CA ILE A 203 -25.00 -4.60 -1.96
C ILE A 203 -25.33 -6.06 -2.36
N PRO A 204 -24.73 -6.67 -3.41
CA PRO A 204 -25.06 -8.04 -3.78
C PRO A 204 -24.47 -9.13 -2.85
N PHE A 205 -23.85 -8.76 -1.72
CA PHE A 205 -23.36 -9.75 -0.77
C PHE A 205 -24.50 -10.66 -0.29
N TRP A 206 -24.33 -11.95 -0.44
CA TRP A 206 -25.36 -12.97 -0.25
C TRP A 206 -26.10 -12.88 1.10
N ALA A 207 -25.38 -12.64 2.22
CA ALA A 207 -26.02 -12.54 3.54
C ALA A 207 -26.81 -11.23 3.69
N PHE A 208 -26.34 -10.14 3.04
CA PHE A 208 -27.09 -8.87 3.03
C PHE A 208 -28.37 -8.99 2.23
N GLN A 209 -28.33 -9.64 1.06
CA GLN A 209 -29.52 -9.88 0.25
C GLN A 209 -30.53 -10.80 0.96
N LYS A 210 -30.07 -11.86 1.65
CA LYS A 210 -30.94 -12.71 2.47
C LYS A 210 -31.54 -11.92 3.64
N ALA A 211 -30.75 -11.07 4.33
CA ALA A 211 -31.29 -10.21 5.38
C ALA A 211 -32.39 -9.30 4.84
N ARG A 212 -32.16 -8.64 3.69
CA ARG A 212 -33.13 -7.74 3.06
C ARG A 212 -34.43 -8.46 2.66
N SER A 213 -34.32 -9.61 2.00
CA SER A 213 -35.47 -10.33 1.45
C SER A 213 -36.29 -11.10 2.50
N GLU A 214 -35.65 -11.62 3.55
CA GLU A 214 -36.28 -12.41 4.61
C GLU A 214 -36.75 -11.54 5.81
N GLY A 215 -36.31 -10.28 5.85
CA GLY A 215 -36.66 -9.32 6.91
C GLY A 215 -36.02 -9.64 8.27
N PRO A 216 -36.63 -9.15 9.38
CA PRO A 216 -36.04 -9.28 10.72
C PRO A 216 -35.89 -10.72 11.23
N ALA A 217 -36.57 -11.68 10.61
CA ALA A 217 -36.48 -13.10 10.95
C ALA A 217 -35.27 -13.81 10.33
N SER A 218 -34.57 -13.16 9.39
CA SER A 218 -33.39 -13.72 8.74
C SER A 218 -32.29 -14.05 9.74
N LEU A 219 -31.61 -15.16 9.53
CA LEU A 219 -30.41 -15.55 10.30
C LEU A 219 -29.30 -14.48 10.17
N TYR A 220 -29.30 -13.71 9.09
CA TYR A 220 -28.28 -12.70 8.78
C TYR A 220 -28.69 -11.28 9.19
N ALA A 221 -29.90 -11.07 9.68
CA ALA A 221 -30.41 -9.75 10.09
C ALA A 221 -29.48 -9.04 11.11
N LYS A 222 -28.82 -9.81 11.98
CA LYS A 222 -27.91 -9.29 13.01
C LYS A 222 -26.47 -9.04 12.52
N TRP A 223 -26.15 -9.42 11.28
CA TRP A 223 -24.83 -9.17 10.73
C TRP A 223 -24.64 -7.71 10.32
N PHE A 224 -25.73 -7.01 10.01
CA PHE A 224 -25.72 -5.66 9.48
C PHE A 224 -26.38 -4.66 10.44
N ASP A 225 -26.01 -3.41 10.30
CA ASP A 225 -26.61 -2.32 11.06
C ASP A 225 -27.85 -1.79 10.32
N ILE A 226 -28.96 -2.53 10.45
CA ILE A 226 -30.25 -2.23 9.80
C ILE A 226 -31.07 -1.36 10.73
N HIS A 227 -31.49 -0.19 10.25
CA HIS A 227 -32.25 0.80 11.02
C HIS A 227 -33.76 0.69 10.81
N ARG A 228 -34.17 0.34 9.59
CA ARG A 228 -35.58 0.18 9.22
C ARG A 228 -35.74 -0.97 8.23
N TRP A 229 -36.76 -1.77 8.44
CA TRP A 229 -37.16 -2.82 7.51
C TRP A 229 -38.15 -2.30 6.51
N ASP A 230 -38.17 -2.86 5.32
CA ASP A 230 -39.16 -2.58 4.32
C ASP A 230 -40.55 -3.09 4.76
N ASP A 231 -41.61 -2.31 4.51
CA ASP A 231 -42.99 -2.71 4.69
C ASP A 231 -43.53 -3.12 3.30
N PRO A 232 -43.74 -4.41 3.03
CA PRO A 232 -44.20 -4.87 1.72
C PRO A 232 -45.64 -4.41 1.38
N THR A 233 -46.33 -3.75 2.30
CA THR A 233 -47.66 -3.20 2.06
C THR A 233 -47.65 -1.76 1.52
N THR A 234 -46.49 -1.10 1.52
CA THR A 234 -46.25 0.22 0.93
C THR A 234 -45.53 0.11 -0.43
N PRO A 235 -45.73 1.07 -1.36
CA PRO A 235 -45.05 1.03 -2.66
C PRO A 235 -43.60 1.50 -2.59
N GLU A 236 -43.21 2.17 -1.52
CA GLU A 236 -41.85 2.71 -1.32
C GLU A 236 -40.92 1.65 -0.70
N ASP A 237 -39.68 1.59 -1.16
CA ASP A 237 -38.63 0.81 -0.50
C ASP A 237 -38.13 1.58 0.74
N GLU A 238 -38.53 1.13 1.90
CA GLU A 238 -38.21 1.76 3.18
C GLU A 238 -37.01 1.15 3.89
N PHE A 239 -36.33 0.21 3.23
CA PHE A 239 -35.20 -0.52 3.82
C PHE A 239 -34.02 0.42 4.09
N GLU A 240 -33.71 0.63 5.36
CA GLU A 240 -32.66 1.55 5.80
C GLU A 240 -31.59 0.86 6.62
N TYR A 241 -30.35 1.10 6.26
CA TYR A 241 -29.17 0.50 6.89
C TYR A 241 -27.99 1.47 6.89
N ARG A 242 -27.01 1.19 7.73
CA ARG A 242 -25.76 1.93 7.78
C ARG A 242 -24.85 1.47 6.64
N GLY A 243 -24.41 2.42 5.81
CA GLY A 243 -23.31 2.24 4.86
C GLY A 243 -22.04 2.91 5.37
N TRP A 244 -20.89 2.36 5.03
CA TRP A 244 -19.59 2.92 5.39
C TRP A 244 -19.46 4.37 4.90
N ALA A 245 -19.01 5.26 5.79
CA ALA A 245 -18.93 6.71 5.54
C ALA A 245 -20.21 7.33 4.94
N GLY A 246 -21.39 6.72 5.16
CA GLY A 246 -22.65 7.13 4.57
C GLY A 246 -22.91 6.62 3.15
N VAL A 247 -21.99 5.88 2.57
CA VAL A 247 -22.11 5.30 1.22
C VAL A 247 -23.01 4.07 1.27
N LYS A 248 -24.24 4.20 0.76
CA LYS A 248 -25.23 3.10 0.75
C LYS A 248 -24.79 1.88 -0.08
N GLY A 249 -23.91 2.06 -1.05
CA GLY A 249 -23.33 0.95 -1.82
C GLY A 249 -22.44 0.00 -1.02
N LEU A 250 -22.07 0.36 0.22
CA LEU A 250 -21.14 -0.37 1.08
C LEU A 250 -21.76 -0.66 2.46
N PRO A 251 -22.74 -1.60 2.56
CA PRO A 251 -23.38 -1.98 3.83
C PRO A 251 -22.37 -2.40 4.89
N GLU A 252 -22.40 -1.77 6.06
CA GLU A 252 -21.50 -2.10 7.17
C GLU A 252 -21.95 -3.34 7.93
N PHE A 253 -20.96 -4.15 8.35
CA PHE A 253 -21.21 -5.14 9.40
C PHE A 253 -21.53 -4.44 10.72
N ARG A 254 -22.59 -4.93 11.41
CA ARG A 254 -22.91 -4.50 12.77
C ARG A 254 -21.82 -4.94 13.72
N LYS A 255 -21.24 -4.00 14.43
CA LYS A 255 -20.11 -4.21 15.35
C LYS A 255 -20.51 -3.86 16.79
N ASN A 256 -20.01 -4.62 17.75
CA ASN A 256 -19.95 -4.28 19.16
C ASN A 256 -18.50 -4.16 19.60
N ALA A 257 -18.23 -3.94 20.88
CA ALA A 257 -16.86 -3.82 21.41
C ALA A 257 -15.92 -5.03 21.11
N ARG A 258 -16.48 -6.18 20.72
CA ARG A 258 -15.75 -7.39 20.32
C ARG A 258 -15.67 -7.62 18.81
N GLY A 259 -16.15 -6.65 18.01
CA GLY A 259 -16.17 -6.72 16.55
C GLY A 259 -17.51 -7.16 15.96
N PRO A 260 -17.50 -7.71 14.73
CA PRO A 260 -18.69 -8.19 14.02
C PRO A 260 -19.45 -9.31 14.76
N HIS A 261 -20.65 -9.63 14.28
CA HIS A 261 -21.45 -10.73 14.81
C HIS A 261 -20.67 -12.06 14.80
N PRO A 262 -20.80 -12.94 15.81
CA PRO A 262 -20.04 -14.19 15.89
C PRO A 262 -20.12 -15.08 14.65
N GLU A 263 -21.29 -15.17 14.00
CA GLU A 263 -21.47 -15.92 12.77
C GLU A 263 -20.70 -15.29 11.58
N ALA A 264 -20.74 -13.95 11.47
CA ALA A 264 -19.95 -13.25 10.47
C ALA A 264 -18.45 -13.47 10.69
N LYS A 265 -17.99 -13.48 11.95
CA LYS A 265 -16.60 -13.81 12.28
C LYS A 265 -16.21 -15.24 11.91
N ARG A 266 -17.12 -16.23 12.09
CA ARG A 266 -16.87 -17.61 11.65
C ARG A 266 -16.70 -17.69 10.14
N HIS A 267 -17.52 -16.96 9.38
CA HIS A 267 -17.38 -16.85 7.93
C HIS A 267 -16.03 -16.21 7.55
N MET A 268 -15.66 -15.10 8.18
CA MET A 268 -14.35 -14.44 7.97
C MET A 268 -13.17 -15.37 8.30
N HIS A 269 -13.27 -16.16 9.37
CA HIS A 269 -12.25 -17.14 9.71
C HIS A 269 -12.07 -18.21 8.63
N ALA A 270 -13.17 -18.73 8.08
CA ALA A 270 -13.13 -19.68 6.97
C ALA A 270 -12.46 -19.07 5.71
N ILE A 271 -12.70 -17.78 5.44
CA ILE A 271 -12.05 -17.04 4.35
C ILE A 271 -10.55 -16.89 4.59
N VAL A 272 -10.16 -16.50 5.81
CA VAL A 272 -8.73 -16.40 6.18
C VAL A 272 -8.03 -17.73 5.98
N LYS A 273 -8.64 -18.83 6.43
CA LYS A 273 -8.09 -20.18 6.25
C LYS A 273 -7.97 -20.55 4.77
N ARG A 274 -9.02 -20.29 3.97
CA ARG A 274 -9.05 -20.63 2.54
C ARG A 274 -7.88 -20.04 1.76
N TRP A 275 -7.50 -18.78 2.06
CA TRP A 275 -6.46 -18.07 1.29
C TRP A 275 -5.06 -18.22 1.87
N MET A 276 -4.92 -18.64 3.15
CA MET A 276 -3.63 -18.81 3.79
C MET A 276 -3.13 -20.25 3.84
N ASP A 277 -4.03 -21.23 3.68
CA ASP A 277 -3.75 -22.68 3.62
C ASP A 277 -4.76 -23.31 2.65
N PRO A 278 -4.60 -23.07 1.32
CA PRO A 278 -5.59 -23.44 0.32
C PRO A 278 -5.85 -24.93 0.20
N ASN A 279 -4.87 -25.78 0.44
CA ASN A 279 -4.99 -27.24 0.36
C ASN A 279 -5.36 -27.87 1.72
N GLY A 280 -5.27 -27.13 2.81
CA GLY A 280 -5.64 -27.54 4.17
C GLY A 280 -4.68 -28.56 4.80
N ASP A 281 -3.43 -28.63 4.34
CA ASP A 281 -2.42 -29.56 4.85
C ASP A 281 -1.62 -29.03 6.05
N GLY A 282 -1.82 -27.77 6.40
CA GLY A 282 -1.13 -27.08 7.50
C GLY A 282 0.24 -26.51 7.12
N ASP A 283 0.63 -26.54 5.83
CA ASP A 283 1.80 -25.84 5.30
C ASP A 283 1.34 -24.56 4.58
N PRO A 284 1.62 -23.35 5.13
CA PRO A 284 1.14 -22.10 4.54
C PRO A 284 1.93 -21.67 3.29
N SER A 285 2.85 -22.48 2.78
CA SER A 285 3.73 -22.11 1.67
C SER A 285 3.00 -21.96 0.32
N ASP A 286 1.79 -22.50 0.20
CA ASP A 286 0.94 -22.41 -0.99
C ASP A 286 -0.13 -21.30 -0.89
N GLY A 287 -0.25 -20.64 0.28
CA GLY A 287 -1.15 -19.51 0.54
C GLY A 287 -0.49 -18.15 0.46
N ILE A 288 -1.28 -17.12 0.74
CA ILE A 288 -0.79 -15.73 0.84
C ILE A 288 0.08 -15.53 2.09
N ASP A 289 0.99 -14.56 2.03
CA ASP A 289 1.92 -14.25 3.12
C ASP A 289 1.34 -13.27 4.16
N GLY A 290 0.07 -12.89 4.05
CA GLY A 290 -0.58 -12.00 4.99
C GLY A 290 -1.70 -11.15 4.40
N TRP A 291 -2.13 -10.13 5.15
CA TRP A 291 -3.29 -9.30 4.84
C TRP A 291 -3.01 -7.81 5.06
N ARG A 292 -3.46 -6.98 4.13
CA ARG A 292 -3.73 -5.56 4.41
C ARG A 292 -5.17 -5.44 4.88
N LEU A 293 -5.43 -4.73 5.95
CA LEU A 293 -6.72 -4.66 6.60
C LEU A 293 -7.31 -3.26 6.42
N ASP A 294 -8.34 -3.22 5.59
CA ASP A 294 -9.06 -2.03 5.16
C ASP A 294 -9.79 -1.35 6.32
N VAL A 295 -9.76 -0.01 6.36
CA VAL A 295 -10.37 0.86 7.38
C VAL A 295 -10.25 0.32 8.80
N ALA A 296 -9.08 -0.20 9.14
CA ALA A 296 -8.85 -0.97 10.35
C ALA A 296 -9.13 -0.18 11.64
N ALA A 297 -9.08 1.15 11.60
CA ALA A 297 -9.41 2.01 12.73
C ALA A 297 -10.91 2.02 13.08
N GLU A 298 -11.79 1.64 12.14
CA GLU A 298 -13.24 1.63 12.34
C GLU A 298 -13.78 0.29 12.85
N VAL A 299 -12.93 -0.73 12.86
CA VAL A 299 -13.27 -2.04 13.43
C VAL A 299 -12.64 -2.16 14.82
N PRO A 300 -13.39 -2.63 15.85
CA PRO A 300 -12.86 -2.77 17.20
C PRO A 300 -11.58 -3.60 17.26
N ILE A 301 -10.57 -3.10 17.95
CA ILE A 301 -9.24 -3.72 18.05
C ILE A 301 -9.30 -5.15 18.58
N ALA A 302 -10.30 -5.48 19.41
CA ALA A 302 -10.51 -6.83 19.93
C ALA A 302 -10.76 -7.86 18.80
N PHE A 303 -11.38 -7.45 17.71
CA PHE A 303 -11.53 -8.31 16.52
C PHE A 303 -10.17 -8.55 15.84
N TRP A 304 -9.35 -7.53 15.74
CA TRP A 304 -8.01 -7.67 15.15
C TRP A 304 -7.09 -8.58 15.96
N HIS A 305 -7.24 -8.58 17.29
CA HIS A 305 -6.54 -9.56 18.14
C HIS A 305 -7.01 -10.99 17.87
N GLU A 306 -8.33 -11.19 17.66
CA GLU A 306 -8.90 -12.49 17.31
C GLU A 306 -8.42 -12.96 15.93
N LEU A 307 -8.47 -12.06 14.93
CA LEU A 307 -7.98 -12.35 13.57
C LEU A 307 -6.48 -12.67 13.56
N ARG A 308 -5.66 -11.95 14.33
CA ARG A 308 -4.24 -12.30 14.50
C ARG A 308 -4.06 -13.71 15.03
N GLY A 309 -4.90 -14.14 15.97
CA GLY A 309 -4.89 -15.51 16.48
C GLY A 309 -5.06 -16.53 15.34
N TRP A 310 -6.09 -16.35 14.51
CA TRP A 310 -6.37 -17.21 13.34
C TRP A 310 -5.20 -17.25 12.35
N VAL A 311 -4.67 -16.07 12.03
CA VAL A 311 -3.55 -15.93 11.09
C VAL A 311 -2.27 -16.59 11.63
N THR A 312 -1.95 -16.37 12.91
CA THR A 312 -0.74 -16.91 13.54
C THR A 312 -0.80 -18.44 13.70
N GLU A 313 -2.01 -18.99 13.89
CA GLU A 313 -2.24 -20.44 13.94
C GLU A 313 -1.91 -21.12 12.60
N ILE A 314 -2.19 -20.43 11.47
CA ILE A 314 -1.91 -20.91 10.12
C ILE A 314 -0.45 -20.61 9.73
N ASN A 315 -0.03 -19.36 9.87
CA ASN A 315 1.30 -18.90 9.48
C ASN A 315 1.85 -17.89 10.51
N PRO A 316 2.77 -18.30 11.42
CA PRO A 316 3.36 -17.41 12.40
C PRO A 316 4.28 -16.33 11.82
N ASP A 317 4.66 -16.46 10.55
CA ASP A 317 5.48 -15.49 9.81
C ASP A 317 4.65 -14.59 8.88
N ALA A 318 3.32 -14.69 8.89
CA ALA A 318 2.45 -13.83 8.10
C ALA A 318 2.54 -12.37 8.55
N TYR A 319 2.37 -11.46 7.59
CA TYR A 319 2.37 -10.03 7.83
C TYR A 319 0.94 -9.48 7.86
N LEU A 320 0.59 -8.83 8.95
CA LEU A 320 -0.66 -8.09 9.08
C LEU A 320 -0.37 -6.60 9.09
N VAL A 321 -0.88 -5.88 8.10
CA VAL A 321 -0.74 -4.42 7.99
C VAL A 321 -2.13 -3.77 8.03
N GLY A 322 -2.30 -2.83 8.96
CA GLY A 322 -3.56 -2.09 9.11
C GLY A 322 -3.52 -0.74 8.40
N GLU A 323 -4.63 -0.37 7.80
CA GLU A 323 -4.87 1.00 7.39
C GLU A 323 -5.39 1.80 8.59
N ILE A 324 -4.49 2.59 9.17
CA ILE A 324 -4.79 3.49 10.28
C ILE A 324 -4.42 4.90 9.83
N TRP A 325 -5.42 5.71 9.57
CA TRP A 325 -5.21 6.99 8.90
C TRP A 325 -5.63 8.17 9.77
N TRP A 326 -6.88 8.62 9.67
CA TRP A 326 -7.35 9.82 10.32
C TRP A 326 -7.82 9.59 11.76
N GLU A 327 -7.38 10.45 12.68
CA GLU A 327 -8.04 10.65 13.96
C GLU A 327 -9.18 11.65 13.81
N ASP A 328 -8.90 12.74 13.10
CA ASP A 328 -9.89 13.75 12.70
C ASP A 328 -9.52 14.30 11.32
N TYR A 329 -10.32 13.93 10.32
CA TYR A 329 -10.15 14.35 8.94
C TYR A 329 -10.20 15.88 8.80
N ARG A 330 -11.17 16.53 9.45
CA ARG A 330 -11.40 17.98 9.29
C ARG A 330 -10.23 18.84 9.79
N SER A 331 -9.62 18.44 10.89
CA SER A 331 -8.45 19.13 11.45
C SER A 331 -7.12 18.61 10.90
N HIS A 332 -7.13 17.74 9.91
CA HIS A 332 -5.94 17.11 9.33
C HIS A 332 -5.07 16.39 10.37
N LYS A 333 -5.70 15.73 11.33
CA LYS A 333 -5.01 15.04 12.42
C LYS A 333 -4.90 13.55 12.11
N LEU A 334 -3.67 13.07 11.95
CA LEU A 334 -3.38 11.66 11.75
C LEU A 334 -3.37 10.90 13.08
N LYS A 335 -3.89 9.66 13.06
CA LYS A 335 -4.03 8.81 14.23
C LYS A 335 -2.70 8.15 14.63
N ASN A 336 -2.47 8.05 15.94
CA ASN A 336 -1.42 7.20 16.48
C ASN A 336 -1.85 5.73 16.40
N ALA A 337 -1.13 4.93 15.61
CA ALA A 337 -1.40 3.51 15.41
C ALA A 337 -0.75 2.58 16.46
N GLY A 338 -0.04 3.12 17.43
CA GLY A 338 0.63 2.35 18.49
C GLY A 338 -0.23 1.25 19.13
N PRO A 339 -1.49 1.54 19.53
CA PRO A 339 -2.38 0.53 20.12
C PRO A 339 -2.60 -0.71 19.24
N TRP A 340 -2.66 -0.55 17.92
CA TRP A 340 -2.81 -1.68 16.98
C TRP A 340 -1.49 -2.43 16.77
N LEU A 341 -0.36 -1.70 16.73
CA LEU A 341 0.97 -2.30 16.57
C LEU A 341 1.43 -3.11 17.78
N GLU A 342 0.85 -2.87 18.96
CA GLU A 342 1.19 -3.61 20.17
C GLU A 342 0.85 -5.11 20.05
N LYS A 343 -0.35 -5.46 19.55
CA LYS A 343 -0.84 -6.85 19.56
C LYS A 343 -1.65 -7.27 18.32
N ALA A 344 -2.08 -6.34 17.48
CA ALA A 344 -2.94 -6.64 16.35
C ALA A 344 -2.15 -6.75 15.04
N PHE A 345 -1.28 -5.80 14.76
CA PHE A 345 -0.61 -5.70 13.46
C PHE A 345 0.91 -5.75 13.58
N ASP A 346 1.56 -6.21 12.51
CA ASP A 346 3.00 -6.14 12.37
C ASP A 346 3.43 -4.77 11.88
N GLY A 347 2.62 -4.15 11.01
CA GLY A 347 2.85 -2.83 10.47
C GLY A 347 1.57 -2.07 10.19
N VAL A 348 1.75 -0.84 9.73
CA VAL A 348 0.69 0.05 9.23
C VAL A 348 1.15 0.74 7.97
N MET A 349 0.21 1.19 7.14
CA MET A 349 0.46 2.17 6.09
C MET A 349 0.82 3.50 6.76
N ASN A 350 2.07 3.97 6.59
CA ASN A 350 2.62 5.05 7.41
C ASN A 350 2.31 6.43 6.83
N TYR A 351 1.05 6.86 6.87
CA TYR A 351 0.63 8.18 6.43
C TYR A 351 1.28 9.33 7.21
N ARG A 352 1.70 9.09 8.47
CA ARG A 352 2.45 10.09 9.25
C ARG A 352 3.83 10.37 8.65
N PHE A 353 4.46 9.35 8.05
CA PHE A 353 5.70 9.53 7.29
C PHE A 353 5.45 10.33 6.02
N THR A 354 4.38 10.01 5.30
CA THR A 354 3.98 10.74 4.08
C THR A 354 3.82 12.23 4.38
N ASP A 355 3.00 12.57 5.37
CA ASP A 355 2.77 13.97 5.78
C ASP A 355 4.07 14.69 6.17
N ALA A 356 4.93 14.03 6.96
CA ALA A 356 6.20 14.62 7.37
C ALA A 356 7.13 14.89 6.15
N VAL A 357 7.21 13.95 5.19
CA VAL A 357 8.02 14.14 3.98
C VAL A 357 7.46 15.23 3.09
N LEU A 358 6.13 15.30 2.92
CA LEU A 358 5.48 16.33 2.13
C LEU A 358 5.78 17.73 2.70
N ARG A 359 5.60 17.94 3.97
CA ARG A 359 5.86 19.22 4.62
C ARG A 359 7.34 19.60 4.63
N PHE A 360 8.23 18.62 4.72
CA PHE A 360 9.67 18.89 4.66
C PHE A 360 10.16 19.15 3.23
N ALA A 361 9.74 18.37 2.26
CA ALA A 361 10.36 18.34 0.94
C ALA A 361 9.56 19.05 -0.14
N ASN A 362 8.22 19.17 0.01
CA ASN A 362 7.35 19.69 -1.04
C ASN A 362 6.85 21.12 -0.77
N GLU A 363 6.57 21.48 0.48
CA GLU A 363 6.05 22.79 0.86
C GLU A 363 7.05 23.91 0.53
N GLU A 364 6.57 25.02 -0.05
CA GLU A 364 7.41 26.10 -0.57
C GLU A 364 7.27 27.43 0.20
N HIS A 365 6.09 27.73 0.74
CA HIS A 365 5.83 28.97 1.46
C HIS A 365 6.39 28.93 2.89
N GLU A 366 6.06 27.87 3.62
CA GLU A 366 6.51 27.65 4.99
C GLU A 366 7.10 26.24 5.16
N PRO A 367 8.20 25.94 4.45
CA PRO A 367 8.76 24.58 4.46
C PRO A 367 9.26 24.21 5.84
N THR A 368 8.81 23.08 6.35
CA THR A 368 9.17 22.55 7.67
C THR A 368 10.69 22.47 7.85
N PRO A 369 11.27 23.09 8.90
CA PRO A 369 12.70 22.98 9.20
C PRO A 369 13.14 21.53 9.42
N ALA A 370 14.42 21.25 9.15
CA ALA A 370 14.96 19.88 9.30
C ALA A 370 14.79 19.32 10.72
N VAL A 371 14.92 20.16 11.74
CA VAL A 371 14.73 19.73 13.15
C VAL A 371 13.30 19.26 13.39
N GLU A 372 12.29 19.97 12.90
CA GLU A 372 10.88 19.61 13.07
C GLU A 372 10.49 18.35 12.27
N PHE A 373 11.07 18.19 11.08
CA PHE A 373 10.96 16.95 10.32
C PHE A 373 11.51 15.75 11.10
N LEU A 374 12.71 15.89 11.67
CA LEU A 374 13.34 14.85 12.49
C LEU A 374 12.55 14.57 13.77
N ASP A 375 11.98 15.60 14.41
CA ASP A 375 11.08 15.44 15.55
C ASP A 375 9.80 14.68 15.17
N SER A 376 9.30 14.86 13.92
CA SER A 376 8.16 14.10 13.43
C SER A 376 8.51 12.62 13.26
N LEU A 377 9.69 12.29 12.73
CA LEU A 377 10.18 10.91 12.66
C LEU A 377 10.42 10.32 14.07
N LYS A 378 10.95 11.12 14.98
CA LYS A 378 11.17 10.70 16.37
C LYS A 378 9.86 10.40 17.09
N ARG A 379 8.81 11.21 16.89
CA ARG A 379 7.47 10.94 17.43
C ARG A 379 6.89 9.62 16.91
N ILE A 380 7.10 9.28 15.63
CA ILE A 380 6.70 7.97 15.08
C ILE A 380 7.47 6.84 15.78
N GLU A 381 8.77 7.01 16.00
CA GLU A 381 9.59 6.03 16.72
C GLU A 381 9.18 5.87 18.19
N ASP A 382 8.89 6.97 18.88
CA ASP A 382 8.46 6.97 20.27
C ASP A 382 7.10 6.30 20.45
N ASP A 383 6.17 6.50 19.50
CA ASP A 383 4.84 5.89 19.52
C ASP A 383 4.86 4.40 19.18
N TYR A 384 5.75 3.95 18.29
CA TYR A 384 5.72 2.60 17.72
C TYR A 384 6.87 1.70 18.19
N GLY A 385 7.97 2.28 18.63
CA GLY A 385 9.23 1.59 18.91
C GLY A 385 10.04 1.33 17.62
N TYR A 386 11.38 1.47 17.73
CA TYR A 386 12.27 1.42 16.56
C TYR A 386 12.15 0.12 15.75
N SER A 387 12.00 -1.04 16.41
CA SER A 387 11.83 -2.33 15.72
C SER A 387 10.60 -2.34 14.83
N LYS A 388 9.47 -1.78 15.28
CA LYS A 388 8.25 -1.66 14.52
C LYS A 388 8.37 -0.65 13.38
N VAL A 389 9.09 0.45 13.62
CA VAL A 389 9.36 1.43 12.55
C VAL A 389 10.08 0.80 11.36
N LEU A 390 10.92 -0.21 11.56
CA LEU A 390 11.57 -0.92 10.45
C LEU A 390 10.61 -1.78 9.60
N GLU A 391 9.44 -2.12 10.14
CA GLU A 391 8.46 -3.06 9.59
C GLU A 391 7.26 -2.39 8.93
N ILE A 392 7.02 -1.09 9.19
CA ILE A 392 5.89 -0.34 8.66
C ILE A 392 6.12 0.10 7.21
N GLN A 393 5.03 0.28 6.46
CA GLN A 393 5.05 0.66 5.05
C GLN A 393 5.16 2.17 4.89
N ASN A 394 6.35 2.67 4.52
CA ASN A 394 6.54 4.08 4.18
C ASN A 394 6.05 4.33 2.75
N LEU A 395 4.85 4.90 2.59
CA LEU A 395 4.28 5.26 1.31
C LEU A 395 4.47 6.77 1.03
N LEU A 396 4.41 7.16 -0.25
CA LEU A 396 4.34 8.56 -0.68
C LEU A 396 3.10 8.82 -1.54
N ASP A 397 2.55 7.78 -2.13
CA ASP A 397 1.29 7.75 -2.86
C ASP A 397 0.63 6.36 -2.72
N SER A 398 -0.67 6.28 -3.04
CA SER A 398 -1.45 5.06 -3.01
C SER A 398 -2.67 5.18 -3.94
N HIS A 399 -3.59 4.24 -3.85
CA HIS A 399 -4.86 4.28 -4.59
C HIS A 399 -5.90 5.23 -3.96
N ASP A 400 -5.62 5.78 -2.78
CA ASP A 400 -6.51 6.68 -2.02
C ASP A 400 -5.93 8.09 -1.85
N VAL A 401 -4.81 8.39 -2.46
CA VAL A 401 -4.19 9.73 -2.45
C VAL A 401 -3.58 10.06 -3.80
N ALA A 402 -3.41 11.34 -4.08
CA ALA A 402 -2.80 11.81 -5.31
C ALA A 402 -1.43 11.18 -5.57
N ARG A 403 -1.14 10.89 -6.83
CA ARG A 403 0.17 10.37 -7.24
C ARG A 403 1.28 11.36 -6.96
N LEU A 404 2.43 10.85 -6.56
CA LEU A 404 3.61 11.67 -6.26
C LEU A 404 3.97 12.62 -7.40
N GLY A 405 3.77 12.21 -8.67
CA GLY A 405 3.95 13.06 -9.85
C GLY A 405 3.09 14.34 -9.83
N SER A 406 1.87 14.27 -9.32
CA SER A 406 0.98 15.43 -9.15
C SER A 406 1.24 16.18 -7.84
N VAL A 407 1.55 15.46 -6.78
CA VAL A 407 1.87 16.06 -5.46
C VAL A 407 3.01 17.08 -5.58
N VAL A 408 4.09 16.75 -6.30
CA VAL A 408 5.24 17.67 -6.47
C VAL A 408 4.94 18.89 -7.32
N MET A 409 3.83 18.88 -8.07
CA MET A 409 3.32 20.01 -8.84
C MET A 409 2.42 20.95 -8.03
N ASN A 410 1.98 20.48 -6.85
CA ASN A 410 1.03 21.18 -5.96
C ASN A 410 1.62 21.28 -4.54
N PRO A 411 2.66 22.12 -4.36
CA PRO A 411 3.47 22.11 -3.14
C PRO A 411 2.71 22.51 -1.86
N GLU A 412 1.59 23.23 -1.99
CA GLU A 412 0.79 23.70 -0.85
C GLU A 412 -0.44 22.80 -0.59
N ALA A 413 -0.61 21.75 -1.38
CA ALA A 413 -1.72 20.81 -1.17
C ALA A 413 -1.40 19.87 0.00
N ARG A 414 -2.29 19.84 0.98
CA ARG A 414 -2.20 18.89 2.10
C ARG A 414 -2.51 17.49 1.62
N LEU A 415 -1.94 16.51 2.30
CA LEU A 415 -2.21 15.10 2.05
C LEU A 415 -3.74 14.88 2.01
N ASP A 416 -4.23 14.33 0.89
CA ASP A 416 -5.63 13.96 0.63
C ASP A 416 -6.62 15.15 0.51
N HIS A 417 -6.62 16.09 1.46
CA HIS A 417 -7.61 17.17 1.57
C HIS A 417 -7.70 18.10 0.36
N ASP A 418 -6.56 18.44 -0.23
CA ASP A 418 -6.47 19.49 -1.27
C ASP A 418 -6.15 18.89 -2.65
N ALA A 419 -6.21 17.58 -2.79
CA ALA A 419 -5.82 16.86 -4.00
C ALA A 419 -7.01 16.52 -4.93
N ASN A 420 -8.22 16.89 -4.55
CA ASN A 420 -9.44 16.65 -5.33
C ASN A 420 -9.70 17.82 -6.27
N VAL A 421 -9.65 17.59 -7.59
CA VAL A 421 -9.87 18.62 -8.62
C VAL A 421 -11.26 19.26 -8.52
N LYS A 422 -12.28 18.52 -8.12
CA LYS A 422 -13.64 19.04 -7.96
C LYS A 422 -13.74 20.08 -6.84
N GLY A 423 -13.01 19.87 -5.74
CA GLY A 423 -12.91 20.82 -4.62
C GLY A 423 -11.88 21.92 -4.85
N LYS A 424 -10.84 21.64 -5.66
CA LYS A 424 -9.72 22.54 -5.96
C LYS A 424 -9.44 22.54 -7.48
N PRO A 425 -10.20 23.30 -8.27
CA PRO A 425 -10.10 23.27 -9.73
C PRO A 425 -8.72 23.69 -10.30
N ASP A 426 -7.91 24.38 -9.51
CA ASP A 426 -6.54 24.78 -9.86
C ASP A 426 -5.49 23.70 -9.55
N TYR A 427 -5.89 22.52 -9.01
CA TYR A 427 -4.98 21.40 -8.78
C TYR A 427 -4.40 20.89 -10.10
N ARG A 428 -3.07 20.91 -10.20
CA ARG A 428 -2.36 20.52 -11.43
C ARG A 428 -2.32 19.01 -11.57
N THR A 429 -2.95 18.50 -12.62
CA THR A 429 -3.06 17.07 -12.92
C THR A 429 -2.12 16.59 -14.03
N GLY A 430 -1.27 17.47 -14.57
CA GLY A 430 -0.31 17.14 -15.62
C GLY A 430 1.02 16.56 -15.11
N PRO A 431 1.93 16.19 -16.03
CA PRO A 431 3.22 15.62 -15.69
C PRO A 431 4.12 16.64 -14.96
N PRO A 432 4.99 16.16 -14.06
CA PRO A 432 5.91 17.03 -13.35
C PRO A 432 6.96 17.65 -14.31
N HIS A 433 7.16 18.97 -14.23
CA HIS A 433 8.25 19.64 -14.90
C HIS A 433 9.62 19.27 -14.29
N LYS A 434 10.72 19.76 -14.86
CA LYS A 434 12.07 19.32 -14.50
C LYS A 434 12.39 19.48 -13.01
N GLU A 435 12.04 20.63 -12.42
CA GLU A 435 12.30 20.93 -11.00
C GLU A 435 11.42 20.07 -10.09
N ALA A 436 10.15 19.86 -10.45
CA ALA A 436 9.24 18.97 -9.74
C ALA A 436 9.71 17.51 -9.82
N ARG A 437 10.28 17.06 -10.95
CA ARG A 437 10.90 15.73 -11.06
C ARG A 437 12.11 15.58 -10.14
N GLN A 438 12.90 16.63 -9.93
CA GLN A 438 14.01 16.59 -8.99
C GLN A 438 13.48 16.41 -7.55
N LYS A 439 12.41 17.14 -7.20
CA LYS A 439 11.72 17.01 -5.91
C LYS A 439 11.15 15.60 -5.71
N LEU A 440 10.50 15.03 -6.73
CA LEU A 440 10.02 13.65 -6.70
C LEU A 440 11.16 12.65 -6.41
N LYS A 441 12.28 12.75 -7.13
CA LYS A 441 13.46 11.89 -6.91
C LYS A 441 14.02 12.06 -5.50
N PHE A 442 14.05 13.26 -4.98
CA PHE A 442 14.50 13.55 -3.62
C PHE A 442 13.61 12.88 -2.57
N MET A 443 12.27 13.01 -2.70
CA MET A 443 11.32 12.38 -1.78
C MET A 443 11.36 10.84 -1.85
N ALA A 444 11.42 10.28 -3.05
CA ALA A 444 11.60 8.83 -3.23
C ALA A 444 12.91 8.33 -2.60
N ALA A 445 14.02 9.08 -2.72
CA ALA A 445 15.26 8.71 -2.06
C ALA A 445 15.15 8.74 -0.52
N LEU A 446 14.44 9.72 0.06
CA LEU A 446 14.16 9.74 1.51
C LEU A 446 13.36 8.49 1.94
N GLN A 447 12.35 8.09 1.17
CA GLN A 447 11.55 6.90 1.43
C GLN A 447 12.41 5.62 1.55
N PHE A 448 13.44 5.50 0.73
CA PHE A 448 14.31 4.31 0.71
C PHE A 448 15.45 4.34 1.74
N LEU A 449 15.89 5.52 2.18
CA LEU A 449 17.06 5.69 3.05
C LEU A 449 16.70 5.81 4.53
N LEU A 450 15.52 6.34 4.84
CA LEU A 450 15.01 6.46 6.20
C LEU A 450 14.49 5.11 6.73
N PRO A 451 14.37 4.92 8.06
CA PRO A 451 13.79 3.72 8.65
C PRO A 451 12.35 3.47 8.19
N GLY A 452 12.03 2.21 7.90
CA GLY A 452 10.74 1.74 7.40
C GLY A 452 10.89 0.95 6.10
N ALA A 453 9.87 0.21 5.69
CA ALA A 453 9.83 -0.52 4.44
C ALA A 453 9.29 0.39 3.32
N PRO A 454 10.07 0.70 2.26
CA PRO A 454 9.58 1.54 1.18
C PRO A 454 8.43 0.85 0.45
N TYR A 455 7.47 1.66 0.03
CA TYR A 455 6.24 1.21 -0.60
C TYR A 455 6.02 2.00 -1.89
N ILE A 456 6.01 1.31 -3.01
CA ILE A 456 5.83 1.87 -4.35
C ILE A 456 4.40 1.58 -4.80
N TYR A 457 3.64 2.60 -5.11
CA TYR A 457 2.36 2.45 -5.79
C TYR A 457 2.58 2.22 -7.28
N TYR A 458 1.82 1.32 -7.92
CA TYR A 458 2.03 0.98 -9.34
C TYR A 458 2.08 2.25 -10.21
N GLY A 459 3.09 2.32 -11.07
CA GLY A 459 3.25 3.45 -12.00
C GLY A 459 3.99 4.67 -11.44
N SER A 460 4.27 4.74 -10.13
CA SER A 460 5.10 5.82 -9.58
C SER A 460 6.51 5.78 -10.16
N GLU A 461 7.06 4.58 -10.36
CA GLU A 461 8.33 4.34 -11.04
C GLU A 461 8.28 4.60 -12.55
N ALA A 462 7.08 4.55 -13.15
CA ALA A 462 6.85 4.84 -14.56
C ALA A 462 6.59 6.33 -14.85
N GLY A 463 6.55 7.17 -13.80
CA GLY A 463 6.33 8.60 -13.92
C GLY A 463 4.88 9.00 -14.08
N MET A 464 3.94 8.20 -13.64
CA MET A 464 2.51 8.50 -13.70
C MET A 464 2.14 9.69 -12.79
N TRP A 465 1.09 10.39 -13.18
CA TRP A 465 0.49 11.51 -12.46
C TRP A 465 -1.03 11.33 -12.38
N GLY A 466 -1.65 12.03 -11.46
CA GLY A 466 -3.09 12.03 -11.21
C GLY A 466 -3.39 12.69 -9.86
N ALA A 467 -4.50 13.40 -9.78
CA ALA A 467 -5.05 13.89 -8.53
C ALA A 467 -5.49 12.70 -7.64
N ASP A 468 -6.22 12.96 -6.60
CA ASP A 468 -6.87 11.95 -5.76
C ASP A 468 -7.80 11.02 -6.55
N ASP A 469 -8.38 10.00 -5.93
CA ASP A 469 -9.24 9.06 -6.66
C ASP A 469 -10.44 9.75 -7.33
N PRO A 470 -10.79 9.34 -8.54
CA PRO A 470 -10.24 8.23 -9.33
C PRO A 470 -8.99 8.54 -10.18
N ASP A 471 -8.48 9.76 -10.21
CA ASP A 471 -7.39 10.18 -11.10
C ASP A 471 -6.04 9.49 -10.78
N CYS A 472 -5.81 9.14 -9.53
CA CYS A 472 -4.64 8.34 -9.15
C CYS A 472 -4.71 6.89 -9.66
N ARG A 473 -5.87 6.42 -10.17
CA ARG A 473 -6.15 5.05 -10.62
C ARG A 473 -6.15 4.90 -12.14
N LYS A 474 -5.40 5.75 -12.87
CA LYS A 474 -5.17 5.62 -14.32
C LYS A 474 -4.56 4.25 -14.66
N PRO A 475 -4.80 3.68 -15.87
CA PRO A 475 -4.13 2.44 -16.29
C PRO A 475 -2.61 2.62 -16.33
N MET A 476 -1.89 1.55 -15.93
CA MET A 476 -0.42 1.51 -15.85
C MET A 476 0.21 1.84 -17.20
N LEU A 477 1.26 2.65 -17.19
CA LEU A 477 2.10 2.90 -18.35
C LEU A 477 3.14 1.78 -18.50
N TRP A 478 3.20 1.17 -19.69
CA TRP A 478 4.18 0.13 -20.01
C TRP A 478 5.22 0.62 -21.02
N PRO A 479 6.49 0.20 -20.90
CA PRO A 479 7.50 0.52 -21.91
C PRO A 479 7.09 -0.06 -23.28
N ASN A 480 7.42 0.65 -24.35
CA ASN A 480 7.12 0.28 -25.75
C ASN A 480 5.62 0.31 -26.12
N THR A 481 4.77 0.90 -25.31
CA THR A 481 3.37 1.16 -25.62
C THR A 481 3.23 2.63 -26.00
N ILE A 482 2.47 2.87 -27.07
CA ILE A 482 2.11 4.23 -27.51
C ILE A 482 0.77 4.57 -26.87
N TYR A 483 0.72 5.71 -26.23
CA TYR A 483 -0.47 6.26 -25.57
C TYR A 483 -0.92 7.50 -26.33
N ASP A 484 -2.21 7.77 -26.29
CA ASP A 484 -2.75 9.04 -26.73
C ASP A 484 -2.27 10.16 -25.79
N ASP A 485 -2.02 11.34 -26.34
CA ASP A 485 -1.68 12.51 -25.54
C ASP A 485 -2.92 12.95 -24.74
N GLU A 486 -2.75 13.40 -23.49
CA GLU A 486 -3.83 14.06 -22.75
C GLU A 486 -4.10 15.44 -23.35
N THR A 487 -5.32 15.64 -23.86
CA THR A 487 -5.77 16.86 -24.56
C THR A 487 -6.96 17.51 -23.88
N PHE A 488 -7.49 16.89 -22.84
CA PHE A 488 -8.58 17.40 -22.02
C PHE A 488 -8.15 17.60 -20.59
N LEU A 489 -8.79 18.54 -19.91
CA LEU A 489 -8.74 18.70 -18.46
C LEU A 489 -9.89 17.93 -17.79
N PRO A 490 -9.85 17.69 -16.49
CA PRO A 490 -10.98 17.10 -15.76
C PRO A 490 -12.30 17.85 -15.95
N THR A 491 -12.23 19.16 -16.22
CA THR A 491 -13.37 20.03 -16.53
C THR A 491 -13.93 19.85 -17.93
N GLN A 492 -13.37 18.95 -18.75
CA GLN A 492 -13.67 18.74 -20.15
C GLN A 492 -13.28 19.89 -21.10
N GLU A 493 -12.52 20.85 -20.61
CA GLU A 493 -11.90 21.86 -21.46
C GLU A 493 -10.70 21.27 -22.21
N LYS A 494 -10.56 21.65 -23.48
CA LYS A 494 -9.38 21.27 -24.27
C LYS A 494 -8.15 22.02 -23.81
N THR A 495 -7.04 21.32 -23.73
CA THR A 495 -5.72 21.89 -23.43
C THR A 495 -4.71 21.57 -24.51
N SER A 496 -3.53 22.16 -24.44
CA SER A 496 -2.41 21.76 -25.28
C SER A 496 -2.07 20.29 -25.02
N PRO A 497 -1.77 19.50 -26.07
CA PRO A 497 -1.46 18.09 -25.91
C PRO A 497 -0.30 17.85 -24.93
N VAL A 498 -0.53 16.97 -24.00
CA VAL A 498 0.44 16.54 -22.97
C VAL A 498 0.83 15.09 -23.26
N LYS A 499 2.10 14.87 -23.58
CA LYS A 499 2.60 13.56 -23.92
C LYS A 499 2.54 12.59 -22.76
N VAL A 500 1.87 11.46 -22.96
CA VAL A 500 1.82 10.33 -22.04
C VAL A 500 2.81 9.27 -22.49
N ALA A 501 3.76 8.92 -21.62
CA ALA A 501 4.76 7.90 -21.93
C ALA A 501 5.40 7.35 -20.64
N PHE A 502 5.90 6.11 -20.72
CA PHE A 502 6.69 5.49 -19.66
C PHE A 502 8.02 6.24 -19.47
N ASP A 503 8.32 6.64 -18.22
CA ASP A 503 9.56 7.34 -17.87
C ASP A 503 10.71 6.36 -17.58
N VAL A 504 11.50 6.07 -18.60
CA VAL A 504 12.63 5.13 -18.51
C VAL A 504 13.70 5.61 -17.50
N GLU A 505 13.92 6.92 -17.38
CA GLU A 505 14.94 7.45 -16.46
C GLU A 505 14.49 7.35 -15.00
N LEU A 506 13.23 7.66 -14.73
CA LEU A 506 12.67 7.51 -13.40
C LEU A 506 12.63 6.03 -12.99
N HIS A 507 12.25 5.14 -13.92
CA HIS A 507 12.29 3.70 -13.67
C HIS A 507 13.69 3.21 -13.28
N LYS A 508 14.72 3.62 -14.02
CA LYS A 508 16.12 3.31 -13.67
C LYS A 508 16.51 3.86 -12.29
N PHE A 509 16.01 5.03 -11.94
CA PHE A 509 16.24 5.63 -10.63
C PHE A 509 15.65 4.79 -9.50
N TYR A 510 14.38 4.33 -9.63
CA TYR A 510 13.78 3.41 -8.67
C TYR A 510 14.50 2.06 -8.61
N GLN A 511 14.95 1.52 -9.76
CA GLN A 511 15.80 0.32 -9.78
C GLN A 511 17.09 0.51 -8.97
N ALA A 512 17.73 1.66 -9.09
CA ALA A 512 18.94 1.98 -8.33
C ALA A 512 18.66 2.07 -6.82
N LEU A 513 17.54 2.67 -6.40
CA LEU A 513 17.13 2.72 -4.99
C LEU A 513 16.81 1.33 -4.44
N CYS A 514 16.08 0.51 -5.18
CA CYS A 514 15.80 -0.89 -4.81
C CYS A 514 17.11 -1.68 -4.66
N SER A 515 18.04 -1.55 -5.61
CA SER A 515 19.34 -2.19 -5.58
C SER A 515 20.16 -1.75 -4.36
N LEU A 516 20.24 -0.44 -4.08
CA LEU A 516 20.92 0.10 -2.92
C LEU A 516 20.40 -0.54 -1.62
N ARG A 517 19.09 -0.61 -1.45
CA ARG A 517 18.46 -1.15 -0.25
C ARG A 517 18.63 -2.67 -0.13
N ARG A 518 18.53 -3.42 -1.23
CA ARG A 518 18.67 -4.89 -1.22
C ARG A 518 20.08 -5.35 -0.94
N ASN A 519 21.07 -4.67 -1.50
CA ASN A 519 22.46 -5.12 -1.47
C ASN A 519 23.12 -5.01 -0.09
N ARG A 520 22.56 -4.20 0.83
CA ARG A 520 23.15 -4.02 2.17
C ARG A 520 22.07 -4.02 3.25
N ALA A 521 22.29 -4.84 4.28
CA ALA A 521 21.36 -4.99 5.39
C ALA A 521 21.25 -3.72 6.25
N VAL A 522 22.27 -2.88 6.25
CA VAL A 522 22.27 -1.61 7.00
C VAL A 522 21.09 -0.70 6.62
N TRP A 523 20.65 -0.71 5.37
CA TRP A 523 19.52 0.09 4.92
C TRP A 523 18.17 -0.44 5.42
N ARG A 524 18.09 -1.73 5.68
CA ARG A 524 16.87 -2.39 6.13
C ARG A 524 16.75 -2.45 7.64
N ARG A 525 17.87 -2.71 8.32
CA ARG A 525 17.91 -3.09 9.75
C ARG A 525 18.89 -2.27 10.59
N GLY A 526 19.69 -1.39 9.97
CA GLY A 526 20.64 -0.55 10.68
C GLY A 526 19.94 0.42 11.63
N ASN A 527 20.64 0.82 12.70
CA ASN A 527 20.17 1.89 13.57
C ASN A 527 20.01 3.23 12.78
N PHE A 528 19.42 4.22 13.43
CA PHE A 528 19.28 5.55 12.88
C PHE A 528 19.78 6.55 13.93
N GLN A 529 20.78 7.36 13.56
CA GLN A 529 21.36 8.35 14.47
C GLN A 529 21.60 9.65 13.75
N ILE A 530 21.05 10.74 14.25
CA ILE A 530 21.30 12.07 13.73
C ILE A 530 22.71 12.52 14.12
N LEU A 531 23.47 12.97 13.16
CA LEU A 531 24.84 13.47 13.33
C LEU A 531 24.91 15.00 13.38
N SER A 532 24.11 15.66 12.58
CA SER A 532 24.10 17.13 12.47
C SER A 532 22.83 17.62 11.78
N THR A 533 22.39 18.82 12.10
CA THR A 533 21.26 19.50 11.48
C THR A 533 21.60 20.97 11.19
N GLY A 534 20.96 21.51 10.16
CA GLY A 534 20.81 22.93 9.89
C GLY A 534 19.34 23.23 9.58
N GLU A 535 19.06 24.41 9.05
CA GLU A 535 17.68 24.82 8.79
C GLU A 535 16.96 23.90 7.80
N ARG A 536 17.59 23.64 6.63
CA ARG A 536 17.03 22.84 5.54
C ARG A 536 17.89 21.63 5.18
N TRP A 537 18.76 21.19 6.06
CA TRP A 537 19.62 20.03 5.84
C TRP A 537 19.85 19.26 7.12
N PHE A 538 20.13 17.97 6.99
CA PHE A 538 20.56 17.12 8.10
C PHE A 538 21.50 16.02 7.63
N ALA A 539 22.25 15.48 8.57
CA ALA A 539 23.09 14.30 8.34
C ALA A 539 22.75 13.23 9.38
N PHE A 540 22.69 11.97 8.94
CA PHE A 540 22.45 10.84 9.82
C PHE A 540 23.37 9.66 9.46
N SER A 541 23.56 8.76 10.42
CA SER A 541 24.22 7.48 10.18
C SER A 541 23.25 6.31 10.30
N ARG A 542 23.54 5.26 9.53
CA ARG A 542 22.99 3.91 9.67
C ARG A 542 24.14 2.96 9.95
N LYS A 543 24.00 2.08 10.94
CA LYS A 543 25.03 1.10 11.31
C LYS A 543 24.40 -0.25 11.66
N LEU A 544 25.00 -1.32 11.14
CA LEU A 544 24.63 -2.71 11.45
C LEU A 544 25.90 -3.59 11.43
N GLY A 545 26.36 -3.99 12.60
CA GLY A 545 27.63 -4.72 12.69
C GLY A 545 28.80 -3.91 12.10
N THR A 546 29.44 -4.46 11.08
CA THR A 546 30.54 -3.81 10.33
C THR A 546 30.06 -2.92 9.19
N GLU A 547 28.79 -3.04 8.76
CA GLU A 547 28.22 -2.16 7.73
C GLU A 547 27.90 -0.79 8.31
N GLY A 548 28.30 0.26 7.60
CA GLY A 548 28.00 1.63 7.98
C GLY A 548 27.71 2.51 6.76
N ALA A 549 26.85 3.48 6.96
CA ALA A 549 26.56 4.54 6.00
C ALA A 549 26.32 5.86 6.72
N ILE A 550 26.77 6.95 6.12
CA ILE A 550 26.47 8.32 6.54
C ILE A 550 25.77 8.99 5.37
N VAL A 551 24.65 9.63 5.65
CA VAL A 551 23.81 10.29 4.64
C VAL A 551 23.74 11.78 4.98
N VAL A 552 23.99 12.62 3.98
CA VAL A 552 23.80 14.07 4.08
C VAL A 552 22.67 14.46 3.13
N VAL A 553 21.64 15.07 3.67
CA VAL A 553 20.40 15.47 2.98
C VAL A 553 20.35 17.00 2.93
N ASN A 554 20.14 17.55 1.73
CA ASN A 554 19.95 18.99 1.52
C ASN A 554 18.60 19.26 0.84
N ALA A 555 17.63 19.71 1.59
CA ALA A 555 16.33 20.19 1.08
C ALA A 555 16.32 21.70 0.77
N GLY A 556 17.48 22.37 0.86
CA GLY A 556 17.62 23.79 0.58
C GLY A 556 17.61 24.14 -0.91
N LYS A 557 17.49 25.43 -1.22
CA LYS A 557 17.49 25.98 -2.59
C LYS A 557 18.91 26.28 -3.10
N SER A 558 19.95 26.10 -2.28
CA SER A 558 21.37 26.31 -2.63
C SER A 558 22.22 25.10 -2.27
N SER A 559 23.35 24.93 -2.94
CA SER A 559 24.30 23.86 -2.63
C SER A 559 24.84 23.99 -1.22
N LEU A 560 24.86 22.88 -0.48
CA LEU A 560 25.41 22.77 0.87
C LEU A 560 26.88 22.30 0.76
N ARG A 561 27.78 22.98 1.44
CA ARG A 561 29.17 22.57 1.59
C ARG A 561 29.43 22.18 3.04
N VAL A 562 29.83 20.93 3.28
CA VAL A 562 30.11 20.40 4.62
C VAL A 562 31.44 19.63 4.61
N PRO A 563 32.39 19.92 5.52
CA PRO A 563 33.62 19.15 5.61
C PRO A 563 33.34 17.67 5.89
N ALA A 564 33.90 16.76 5.10
CA ALA A 564 33.75 15.32 5.31
C ALA A 564 34.28 14.88 6.69
N SER A 565 35.32 15.54 7.19
CA SER A 565 35.90 15.34 8.53
C SER A 565 34.92 15.54 9.67
N ARG A 566 33.80 16.25 9.44
CA ARG A 566 32.72 16.40 10.43
C ARG A 566 32.03 15.08 10.75
N PHE A 567 32.05 14.14 9.82
CA PHE A 567 31.32 12.88 9.91
C PHE A 567 32.22 11.65 10.00
N ILE A 568 33.46 11.76 9.54
CA ILE A 568 34.46 10.67 9.50
C ILE A 568 35.52 10.98 10.54
N SER A 569 35.47 10.25 11.66
CA SER A 569 36.40 10.47 12.81
C SER A 569 37.62 9.57 12.79
N ASP A 570 37.55 8.43 12.09
CA ASP A 570 38.66 7.46 11.98
C ASP A 570 39.17 7.42 10.56
N GLY A 571 40.43 7.83 10.38
CA GLY A 571 41.12 7.82 9.06
C GLY A 571 41.29 6.46 8.41
N ASN A 572 40.81 5.37 9.03
CA ASN A 572 41.00 3.97 8.60
C ASN A 572 39.80 3.37 7.87
N THR A 573 38.60 3.98 7.92
CA THR A 573 37.45 3.45 7.21
C THR A 573 37.37 4.06 5.81
N ALA A 574 37.52 3.24 4.78
CA ALA A 574 37.34 3.70 3.41
C ALA A 574 35.84 3.81 3.09
N TYR A 575 35.41 4.96 2.61
CA TYR A 575 34.03 5.21 2.19
C TYR A 575 33.95 5.34 0.66
N SER A 576 32.87 4.83 0.08
CA SER A 576 32.48 5.16 -1.29
C SER A 576 31.41 6.23 -1.25
N LEU A 577 31.48 7.17 -2.19
CA LEU A 577 30.50 8.26 -2.31
C LEU A 577 29.47 7.89 -3.37
N ILE A 578 28.19 7.99 -3.00
CA ILE A 578 27.04 7.70 -3.87
C ILE A 578 26.09 8.88 -3.77
N SER A 579 25.59 9.34 -4.90
CA SER A 579 24.49 10.31 -4.91
C SER A 579 23.31 9.74 -5.67
N PRO A 580 22.23 9.34 -4.98
CA PRO A 580 21.05 8.81 -5.65
C PRO A 580 20.32 9.90 -6.46
N THR A 581 20.45 11.16 -6.08
CA THR A 581 19.76 12.28 -6.75
C THR A 581 20.58 12.93 -7.85
N HIS A 582 21.93 12.76 -7.83
CA HIS A 582 22.85 13.36 -8.81
C HIS A 582 23.96 12.34 -9.16
N PRO A 583 24.04 11.83 -10.39
CA PRO A 583 24.90 10.69 -10.73
C PRO A 583 26.39 11.04 -10.91
N ARG A 584 26.89 12.12 -10.35
CA ARG A 584 28.32 12.44 -10.41
C ARG A 584 29.03 11.77 -9.24
N GLY A 585 29.94 10.84 -9.55
CA GLY A 585 30.89 10.33 -8.58
C GLY A 585 31.71 11.49 -8.04
N VAL A 586 31.78 11.64 -6.73
CA VAL A 586 32.58 12.65 -6.04
C VAL A 586 33.75 11.92 -5.38
N GLU A 587 34.98 12.30 -5.71
CA GLU A 587 36.15 11.91 -4.93
C GLU A 587 35.95 12.33 -3.47
N PRO A 588 36.41 11.58 -2.46
CA PRO A 588 36.36 11.97 -1.06
C PRO A 588 37.32 13.13 -0.81
N ALA A 589 37.05 14.26 -1.42
CA ALA A 589 37.76 15.50 -1.21
C ALA A 589 37.41 16.10 0.17
N ALA A 590 38.13 17.06 0.64
CA ALA A 590 38.03 17.66 1.96
C ALA A 590 36.60 18.18 2.30
N ASP A 591 35.75 18.48 1.32
CA ASP A 591 34.41 18.98 1.46
C ASP A 591 33.39 18.16 0.65
N LEU A 592 32.29 17.78 1.29
CA LEU A 592 31.10 17.25 0.62
C LEU A 592 30.28 18.41 0.06
N ILE A 593 29.99 18.36 -1.23
CA ILE A 593 29.07 19.31 -1.88
C ILE A 593 27.77 18.55 -2.14
N VAL A 594 26.68 19.02 -1.55
CA VAL A 594 25.34 18.45 -1.71
C VAL A 594 24.46 19.47 -2.43
N ASP A 595 24.08 19.16 -3.65
CA ASP A 595 23.26 20.07 -4.47
C ASP A 595 21.88 20.34 -3.85
N PRO A 596 21.15 21.36 -4.31
CA PRO A 596 19.77 21.61 -3.91
C PRO A 596 18.90 20.35 -4.17
N LEU A 597 18.02 20.01 -3.24
CA LEU A 597 17.24 18.78 -3.27
C LEU A 597 18.12 17.55 -3.54
N GLY A 598 19.28 17.52 -2.90
CA GLY A 598 20.32 16.52 -3.10
C GLY A 598 20.56 15.64 -1.88
N ILE A 599 21.04 14.44 -2.13
CA ILE A 599 21.45 13.48 -1.11
C ILE A 599 22.81 12.91 -1.48
N VAL A 600 23.69 12.85 -0.51
CA VAL A 600 25.02 12.25 -0.63
C VAL A 600 25.16 11.16 0.43
N ILE A 601 25.65 10.02 0.02
CA ILE A 601 25.86 8.84 0.87
C ILE A 601 27.35 8.51 0.91
N LEU A 602 27.92 8.48 2.10
CA LEU A 602 29.22 7.90 2.38
C LEU A 602 28.99 6.48 2.90
N GLN A 603 29.48 5.48 2.19
CA GLN A 603 29.23 4.09 2.52
C GLN A 603 30.53 3.37 2.82
N SER A 604 30.61 2.65 3.96
CA SER A 604 31.77 1.81 4.27
C SER A 604 31.98 0.76 3.17
N LYS A 605 33.24 0.60 2.74
CA LYS A 605 33.61 -0.39 1.75
C LYS A 605 33.49 -1.81 2.26
#